data_079ea5cde8b2be151499b4cfbe709fa5
#
_entry.id   079ea5cde8b2be151499b4cfbe709fa5
#
_cell.length_a   1.000
_cell.length_b   1.000
_cell.length_c   1.000
_cell.angle_alpha   90.00
_cell.angle_beta   90.00
_cell.angle_gamma   90.00
#
_symmetry.space_group_name_H-M   'P 1'
#
loop_
_entity.id
_entity.type
_entity.pdbx_description
1 polymer ?
#
loop_
_entity_poly.entity_id
_entity_poly.type
_entity_poly.pdbx_seq_one_letter_code
_entity_poly.pdbx_strand_id
1 'polypeptide(L)'
;MESLITAYDEFQIHHSNHQGYFIVVETLDDVLKVDSVDNISEYLNQNTKVLFGFSDPCTLEWNPGWPLRNYLALISYYWYPSLQEVEILCFRCRIKDGNCDISHSIVMTVKLSPMTTEADLPKCVGWEKNERQKLGPRMVNLSASMDPVKLSESAVDLNLKLMRWRLLPDLDLDLIARTRCLLLGAGTLGCNVARCLLGWGVRTITFVDNGSVSYSNPVRQSLFVFEDCTKVPGGRSKAEAAAEALTKIFPGVKARGVNLSIAMPGHSIPEGSVEQTKKDVQQLEELIDSHDAVFLLLDTRESRWLPAVIGAARRKIVICAALGFDTFLVMRHGVMKDIETDNPPVKGQMSDYRCIPGSQLGCYFCNDVVAPGDVLAMCQVLFVTHVSVLAMCQVLFVTHVSMHLL
;
A
#
# COMPACT_ATOMS: atom_id res chain seq x y z
N MET A 1 -32.40 -2.95 37.25
CA MET A 1 -32.18 -2.07 36.10
C MET A 1 -31.09 -1.04 36.35
N GLU A 2 -31.13 -0.35 37.50
CA GLU A 2 -30.06 0.63 37.87
C GLU A 2 -28.67 -0.02 37.93
N SER A 3 -28.55 -1.23 38.49
CA SER A 3 -27.27 -1.94 38.54
C SER A 3 -26.66 -2.25 37.16
N LEU A 4 -27.49 -2.51 36.16
CA LEU A 4 -27.02 -2.75 34.78
C LEU A 4 -26.52 -1.45 34.14
N ILE A 5 -27.18 -0.33 34.36
CA ILE A 5 -26.73 0.97 33.84
C ILE A 5 -25.37 1.34 34.45
N THR A 6 -25.23 1.21 35.75
CA THR A 6 -23.96 1.49 36.44
C THR A 6 -22.82 0.60 35.93
N ALA A 7 -23.06 -0.70 35.82
CA ALA A 7 -22.06 -1.65 35.29
C ALA A 7 -21.68 -1.39 33.83
N TYR A 8 -22.64 -0.93 33.01
CA TYR A 8 -22.39 -0.56 31.64
C TYR A 8 -21.58 0.75 31.52
N ASP A 9 -21.90 1.74 32.34
CA ASP A 9 -21.14 3.00 32.37
C ASP A 9 -19.70 2.78 32.82
N GLU A 10 -19.45 1.96 33.84
CA GLU A 10 -18.12 1.57 34.28
C GLU A 10 -17.36 0.84 33.15
N PHE A 11 -18.02 -0.08 32.44
CA PHE A 11 -17.45 -0.76 31.31
C PHE A 11 -17.02 0.22 30.21
N GLN A 12 -17.84 1.19 29.86
CA GLN A 12 -17.55 2.20 28.84
C GLN A 12 -16.34 3.07 29.20
N ILE A 13 -16.16 3.41 30.47
CA ILE A 13 -15.01 4.20 30.94
C ILE A 13 -13.68 3.44 30.72
N HIS A 14 -13.67 2.13 30.99
CA HIS A 14 -12.47 1.31 30.91
C HIS A 14 -12.21 0.71 29.52
N HIS A 15 -13.20 0.63 28.66
CA HIS A 15 -13.16 -0.04 27.36
C HIS A 15 -13.63 0.88 26.22
N SER A 16 -13.05 2.05 26.11
CA SER A 16 -13.44 3.08 25.10
C SER A 16 -13.37 2.59 23.64
N ASN A 17 -12.61 1.52 23.35
CA ASN A 17 -12.47 0.93 22.02
C ASN A 17 -13.50 -0.17 21.70
N HIS A 18 -14.23 -0.68 22.70
CA HIS A 18 -15.25 -1.73 22.53
C HIS A 18 -16.64 -1.11 22.38
N GLN A 19 -16.89 -0.51 21.22
CA GLN A 19 -18.15 0.16 20.96
C GLN A 19 -19.22 -0.81 20.49
N GLY A 20 -20.18 -1.10 21.36
CA GLY A 20 -21.46 -1.66 20.98
C GLY A 20 -21.69 -3.13 21.22
N TYR A 21 -20.66 -3.96 21.52
CA TYR A 21 -20.81 -5.38 21.86
C TYR A 21 -20.16 -5.69 23.20
N PHE A 22 -20.84 -6.42 24.07
CA PHE A 22 -20.40 -6.75 25.43
C PHE A 22 -21.07 -8.03 25.92
N ILE A 23 -20.66 -8.52 27.08
CA ILE A 23 -21.35 -9.57 27.82
C ILE A 23 -21.81 -9.04 29.16
N VAL A 24 -22.92 -9.57 29.66
CA VAL A 24 -23.40 -9.34 31.02
C VAL A 24 -23.38 -10.65 31.77
N VAL A 25 -22.77 -10.66 32.90
CA VAL A 25 -22.65 -11.84 33.78
C VAL A 25 -23.17 -11.49 35.17
N GLU A 26 -23.83 -12.47 35.78
CA GLU A 26 -24.28 -12.37 37.14
C GLU A 26 -23.23 -13.04 38.05
N THR A 27 -22.67 -12.28 38.98
CA THR A 27 -21.69 -12.79 39.93
C THR A 27 -22.37 -13.54 41.04
N LEU A 28 -21.59 -14.30 41.85
CA LEU A 28 -22.09 -15.09 42.97
C LEU A 28 -22.81 -14.28 44.05
N ASP A 29 -22.59 -12.95 44.06
CA ASP A 29 -23.20 -12.00 44.97
C ASP A 29 -24.43 -11.29 44.37
N ASP A 30 -25.04 -11.85 43.32
CA ASP A 30 -26.17 -11.26 42.55
C ASP A 30 -25.87 -9.87 41.98
N VAL A 31 -24.60 -9.55 41.76
CA VAL A 31 -24.17 -8.29 41.14
C VAL A 31 -23.97 -8.48 39.62
N LEU A 32 -24.58 -7.63 38.83
CA LEU A 32 -24.36 -7.62 37.39
C LEU A 32 -23.02 -6.98 37.05
N LYS A 33 -22.19 -7.70 36.31
CA LYS A 33 -20.95 -7.19 35.72
C LYS A 33 -21.08 -7.15 34.20
N VAL A 34 -20.63 -6.04 33.59
CA VAL A 34 -20.47 -5.92 32.13
C VAL A 34 -19.00 -6.11 31.81
N ASP A 35 -18.70 -6.93 30.81
CA ASP A 35 -17.33 -7.24 30.42
C ASP A 35 -17.19 -7.34 28.89
N SER A 36 -15.94 -7.35 28.40
CA SER A 36 -15.66 -7.57 26.98
C SER A 36 -16.05 -8.97 26.52
N VAL A 37 -16.50 -9.08 25.28
CA VAL A 37 -16.76 -10.36 24.63
C VAL A 37 -15.50 -11.23 24.56
N ASP A 38 -14.31 -10.62 24.54
CA ASP A 38 -13.03 -11.33 24.51
C ASP A 38 -12.81 -12.21 25.75
N ASN A 39 -13.41 -11.84 26.87
CA ASN A 39 -13.26 -12.54 28.16
C ASN A 39 -14.28 -13.67 28.35
N ILE A 40 -15.14 -13.95 27.37
CA ILE A 40 -16.23 -14.92 27.49
C ILE A 40 -15.76 -16.32 27.89
N SER A 41 -14.58 -16.74 27.43
CA SER A 41 -14.05 -18.08 27.73
C SER A 41 -13.84 -18.31 29.22
N GLU A 42 -13.57 -17.28 30.00
CA GLU A 42 -13.41 -17.36 31.46
C GLU A 42 -14.73 -17.72 32.12
N TYR A 43 -15.82 -17.12 31.67
CA TYR A 43 -17.16 -17.31 32.23
C TYR A 43 -17.80 -18.65 31.80
N LEU A 44 -17.59 -19.07 30.55
CA LEU A 44 -18.06 -20.38 30.08
C LEU A 44 -17.42 -21.54 30.80
N ASN A 45 -16.12 -21.42 31.13
CA ASN A 45 -15.39 -22.42 31.90
C ASN A 45 -15.91 -22.56 33.34
N GLN A 46 -16.50 -21.50 33.90
CA GLN A 46 -17.08 -21.49 35.26
C GLN A 46 -18.56 -21.87 35.27
N ASN A 47 -19.13 -22.25 34.13
CA ASN A 47 -20.56 -22.52 33.94
C ASN A 47 -21.47 -21.37 34.41
N THR A 48 -20.96 -20.14 34.27
CA THR A 48 -21.69 -18.90 34.61
C THR A 48 -22.67 -18.54 33.49
N LYS A 49 -23.87 -18.11 33.87
CA LYS A 49 -24.85 -17.62 32.90
C LYS A 49 -24.36 -16.32 32.26
N VAL A 50 -24.21 -16.35 30.96
CA VAL A 50 -23.76 -15.19 30.16
C VAL A 50 -24.89 -14.69 29.27
N LEU A 51 -25.16 -13.40 29.36
CA LEU A 51 -26.08 -12.69 28.48
C LEU A 51 -25.28 -11.87 27.49
N PHE A 52 -25.45 -12.10 26.21
CA PHE A 52 -24.75 -11.36 25.16
C PHE A 52 -25.46 -10.04 24.91
N GLY A 53 -24.78 -8.92 25.18
CA GLY A 53 -25.32 -7.58 25.05
C GLY A 53 -24.82 -6.84 23.82
N PHE A 54 -25.67 -6.04 23.21
CA PHE A 54 -25.23 -5.07 22.21
C PHE A 54 -26.05 -3.78 22.31
N SER A 55 -25.41 -2.63 21.98
CA SER A 55 -26.07 -1.34 21.90
C SER A 55 -27.01 -1.33 20.71
N ASP A 56 -28.32 -1.35 20.96
CA ASP A 56 -29.36 -1.47 19.95
C ASP A 56 -29.94 -0.10 19.60
N PRO A 57 -29.68 0.44 18.38
CA PRO A 57 -30.25 1.72 17.95
C PRO A 57 -31.72 1.62 17.51
N CYS A 58 -32.31 0.42 17.52
CA CYS A 58 -33.65 0.20 17.01
C CYS A 58 -34.72 0.84 17.92
N THR A 59 -35.72 1.45 17.29
CA THR A 59 -36.84 2.08 17.96
C THR A 59 -38.15 1.25 17.93
N LEU A 60 -38.12 0.10 17.23
CA LEU A 60 -39.28 -0.81 17.14
C LEU A 60 -39.40 -1.62 18.42
N GLU A 61 -40.61 -1.76 18.91
CA GLU A 61 -40.88 -2.36 20.22
C GLU A 61 -40.34 -3.79 20.37
N TRP A 62 -40.56 -4.64 19.38
CA TRP A 62 -40.26 -6.08 19.45
C TRP A 62 -39.14 -6.55 18.52
N ASN A 63 -38.61 -5.69 17.66
CA ASN A 63 -37.62 -6.07 16.68
C ASN A 63 -36.25 -5.54 17.05
N PRO A 64 -35.20 -6.40 17.07
CA PRO A 64 -33.82 -5.96 17.28
C PRO A 64 -33.29 -5.18 16.07
N GLY A 65 -32.31 -4.32 16.32
CA GLY A 65 -31.61 -3.59 15.28
C GLY A 65 -30.63 -4.45 14.48
N TRP A 66 -30.22 -3.94 13.34
CA TRP A 66 -29.29 -4.60 12.43
C TRP A 66 -27.94 -5.02 13.04
N PRO A 67 -27.38 -4.35 14.07
CA PRO A 67 -26.13 -4.80 14.69
C PRO A 67 -26.19 -6.22 15.23
N LEU A 68 -27.38 -6.71 15.67
CA LEU A 68 -27.56 -8.07 16.13
C LEU A 68 -27.12 -9.11 15.10
N ARG A 69 -27.34 -8.87 13.82
CA ARG A 69 -26.96 -9.80 12.76
C ARG A 69 -25.45 -10.06 12.73
N ASN A 70 -24.65 -9.00 12.85
CA ASN A 70 -23.21 -9.10 12.90
C ASN A 70 -22.75 -9.81 14.17
N TYR A 71 -23.43 -9.51 15.29
CA TYR A 71 -23.09 -10.12 16.56
C TYR A 71 -23.40 -11.62 16.58
N LEU A 72 -24.53 -12.04 16.03
CA LEU A 72 -24.85 -13.46 15.90
C LEU A 72 -23.88 -14.21 14.98
N ALA A 73 -23.44 -13.57 13.91
CA ALA A 73 -22.43 -14.15 13.04
C ALA A 73 -21.10 -14.35 13.78
N LEU A 74 -20.66 -13.36 14.55
CA LEU A 74 -19.46 -13.45 15.39
C LEU A 74 -19.56 -14.56 16.43
N ILE A 75 -20.68 -14.61 17.17
CA ILE A 75 -20.91 -15.61 18.21
C ILE A 75 -20.92 -17.02 17.59
N SER A 76 -21.62 -17.20 16.46
CA SER A 76 -21.68 -18.50 15.78
C SER A 76 -20.31 -18.93 15.26
N TYR A 77 -19.51 -18.02 14.72
CA TYR A 77 -18.20 -18.34 14.15
C TYR A 77 -17.22 -18.80 15.22
N TYR A 78 -17.17 -18.15 16.37
CA TYR A 78 -16.17 -18.45 17.41
C TYR A 78 -16.60 -19.54 18.41
N TRP A 79 -17.90 -19.67 18.70
CA TRP A 79 -18.38 -20.53 19.82
C TRP A 79 -19.36 -21.62 19.42
N TYR A 80 -19.78 -21.74 18.16
CA TYR A 80 -20.50 -22.91 17.71
C TYR A 80 -19.50 -24.09 17.49
N PRO A 81 -19.75 -25.33 17.86
CA PRO A 81 -21.01 -25.88 18.43
C PRO A 81 -21.12 -25.83 19.97
N SER A 82 -20.15 -25.26 20.68
CA SER A 82 -20.17 -25.21 22.15
C SER A 82 -21.38 -24.46 22.68
N LEU A 83 -21.79 -23.39 21.97
CA LEU A 83 -23.02 -22.66 22.22
C LEU A 83 -23.97 -22.88 21.04
N GLN A 84 -25.13 -23.49 21.31
CA GLN A 84 -26.18 -23.72 20.30
C GLN A 84 -27.36 -22.76 20.46
N GLU A 85 -27.56 -22.26 21.67
CA GLU A 85 -28.59 -21.32 22.04
C GLU A 85 -28.00 -20.27 22.99
N VAL A 86 -28.31 -19.00 22.75
CA VAL A 86 -27.79 -17.88 23.53
C VAL A 86 -28.90 -16.89 23.88
N GLU A 87 -28.78 -16.24 25.04
CA GLU A 87 -29.63 -15.13 25.42
C GLU A 87 -28.98 -13.82 24.97
N ILE A 88 -29.73 -12.99 24.27
CA ILE A 88 -29.29 -11.71 23.71
C ILE A 88 -30.01 -10.56 24.41
N LEU A 89 -29.24 -9.61 24.91
CA LEU A 89 -29.73 -8.33 25.41
C LEU A 89 -29.59 -7.25 24.32
N CYS A 90 -30.70 -6.78 23.80
CA CYS A 90 -30.74 -5.59 22.97
C CYS A 90 -30.81 -4.37 23.88
N PHE A 91 -29.66 -3.83 24.23
CA PHE A 91 -29.54 -2.73 25.17
C PHE A 91 -29.88 -1.40 24.52
N ARG A 92 -30.97 -0.77 24.96
CA ARG A 92 -31.50 0.48 24.39
C ARG A 92 -31.48 1.55 25.44
N CYS A 93 -30.39 2.31 25.51
CA CYS A 93 -30.32 3.47 26.40
C CYS A 93 -30.86 4.72 25.67
N ARG A 94 -31.88 5.32 26.23
CA ARG A 94 -32.41 6.62 25.81
C ARG A 94 -32.15 7.64 26.91
N ILE A 95 -31.50 8.72 26.55
CA ILE A 95 -31.26 9.82 27.51
C ILE A 95 -32.56 10.63 27.64
N LYS A 96 -33.15 10.60 28.82
CA LYS A 96 -34.29 11.41 29.20
C LYS A 96 -33.95 12.18 30.45
N ASP A 97 -34.05 13.49 30.40
CA ASP A 97 -33.75 14.40 31.52
C ASP A 97 -32.38 14.17 32.17
N GLY A 98 -31.36 13.82 31.35
CA GLY A 98 -30.01 13.53 31.78
C GLY A 98 -29.77 12.12 32.33
N ASN A 99 -30.81 11.28 32.45
CA ASN A 99 -30.72 9.89 32.90
C ASN A 99 -30.87 8.90 31.75
N CYS A 100 -30.17 7.77 31.83
CA CYS A 100 -30.32 6.67 30.88
C CYS A 100 -31.57 5.86 31.20
N ASP A 101 -32.55 5.83 30.30
CA ASP A 101 -33.76 4.98 30.36
C ASP A 101 -33.54 3.75 29.47
N ILE A 102 -33.51 2.57 30.09
CA ILE A 102 -33.34 1.27 29.42
C ILE A 102 -34.65 0.44 29.37
N SER A 103 -35.76 1.01 29.74
CA SER A 103 -37.09 0.32 29.82
C SER A 103 -37.52 -0.31 28.50
N HIS A 104 -36.98 0.16 27.38
CA HIS A 104 -37.26 -0.35 26.03
C HIS A 104 -36.29 -1.45 25.59
N SER A 105 -35.33 -1.83 26.43
CA SER A 105 -34.45 -2.96 26.14
C SER A 105 -35.20 -4.27 26.13
N ILE A 106 -34.82 -5.18 25.24
CA ILE A 106 -35.43 -6.50 25.13
C ILE A 106 -34.38 -7.59 25.28
N VAL A 107 -34.80 -8.70 25.90
CA VAL A 107 -33.99 -9.92 25.99
C VAL A 107 -34.69 -10.98 25.13
N MET A 108 -33.91 -11.71 24.35
CA MET A 108 -34.41 -12.77 23.50
C MET A 108 -33.49 -13.97 23.51
N THR A 109 -34.06 -15.15 23.35
CA THR A 109 -33.30 -16.39 23.17
C THR A 109 -33.15 -16.68 21.68
N VAL A 110 -31.94 -16.96 21.23
CA VAL A 110 -31.63 -17.16 19.80
C VAL A 110 -30.89 -18.50 19.63
N LYS A 111 -31.38 -19.31 18.69
CA LYS A 111 -30.66 -20.50 18.22
C LYS A 111 -29.65 -20.12 17.18
N LEU A 112 -28.39 -20.51 17.42
CA LEU A 112 -27.30 -20.22 16.50
C LEU A 112 -27.30 -21.19 15.32
N SER A 113 -26.88 -20.71 14.18
CA SER A 113 -26.63 -21.53 12.99
C SER A 113 -25.16 -21.91 12.91
N PRO A 114 -24.81 -23.12 12.42
CA PRO A 114 -23.42 -23.49 12.25
C PRO A 114 -22.71 -22.53 11.28
N MET A 115 -21.55 -22.05 11.69
CA MET A 115 -20.62 -21.29 10.86
C MET A 115 -19.23 -21.85 11.13
N THR A 116 -18.69 -22.60 10.20
CA THR A 116 -17.39 -23.27 10.35
C THR A 116 -16.30 -22.69 9.45
N THR A 117 -16.68 -21.92 8.45
CA THR A 117 -15.78 -21.31 7.49
C THR A 117 -16.18 -19.86 7.19
N GLU A 118 -15.25 -19.07 6.67
CA GLU A 118 -15.55 -17.71 6.21
C GLU A 118 -16.62 -17.69 5.08
N ALA A 119 -16.77 -18.78 4.34
CA ALA A 119 -17.80 -18.90 3.30
C ALA A 119 -19.22 -18.97 3.88
N ASP A 120 -19.36 -19.36 5.15
CA ASP A 120 -20.66 -19.46 5.84
C ASP A 120 -21.14 -18.09 6.38
N LEU A 121 -20.25 -17.07 6.37
CA LEU A 121 -20.63 -15.74 6.83
C LEU A 121 -21.81 -15.18 6.03
N PRO A 122 -22.81 -14.61 6.72
CA PRO A 122 -24.00 -14.10 6.07
C PRO A 122 -23.66 -12.95 5.13
N LYS A 123 -24.18 -12.98 3.92
CA LYS A 123 -24.02 -11.87 2.96
C LYS A 123 -24.61 -10.59 3.53
N CYS A 124 -23.93 -9.46 3.31
CA CYS A 124 -24.43 -8.15 3.70
C CYS A 124 -25.67 -7.81 2.87
N VAL A 125 -26.82 -7.66 3.52
CA VAL A 125 -28.07 -7.31 2.87
C VAL A 125 -28.74 -6.13 3.58
N GLY A 126 -29.27 -5.21 2.80
CA GLY A 126 -30.18 -4.16 3.25
C GLY A 126 -31.60 -4.38 2.70
N TRP A 127 -32.56 -3.64 3.21
CA TRP A 127 -33.91 -3.65 2.66
C TRP A 127 -34.15 -2.35 1.90
N GLU A 128 -34.41 -2.45 0.61
CA GLU A 128 -34.74 -1.32 -0.25
C GLU A 128 -36.01 -1.59 -1.03
N LYS A 129 -36.69 -0.52 -1.41
CA LYS A 129 -37.81 -0.64 -2.34
C LYS A 129 -37.27 -0.91 -3.73
N ASN A 130 -37.71 -2.01 -4.33
CA ASN A 130 -37.42 -2.31 -5.73
C ASN A 130 -38.25 -1.39 -6.66
N GLU A 131 -38.04 -1.53 -7.97
CA GLU A 131 -38.77 -0.78 -9.00
C GLU A 131 -40.28 -0.91 -8.87
N ARG A 132 -40.78 -1.98 -8.27
CA ARG A 132 -42.23 -2.23 -8.00
C ARG A 132 -42.66 -1.73 -6.63
N GLN A 133 -41.86 -0.87 -5.97
CA GLN A 133 -42.16 -0.29 -4.64
C GLN A 133 -42.30 -1.33 -3.51
N LYS A 134 -41.90 -2.58 -3.73
CA LYS A 134 -41.90 -3.62 -2.69
C LYS A 134 -40.56 -3.63 -1.99
N LEU A 135 -40.56 -3.68 -0.66
CA LEU A 135 -39.36 -3.89 0.15
C LEU A 135 -38.79 -5.28 -0.14
N GLY A 136 -37.53 -5.31 -0.46
CA GLY A 136 -36.75 -6.54 -0.74
C GLY A 136 -35.33 -6.43 -0.24
N PRO A 137 -34.62 -7.55 -0.04
CA PRO A 137 -33.24 -7.54 0.39
C PRO A 137 -32.35 -7.03 -0.74
N ARG A 138 -31.48 -6.07 -0.42
CA ARG A 138 -30.39 -5.62 -1.29
C ARG A 138 -29.06 -6.08 -0.72
N MET A 139 -28.30 -6.81 -1.51
CA MET A 139 -26.93 -7.16 -1.17
C MET A 139 -26.00 -6.03 -1.57
N VAL A 140 -25.21 -5.54 -0.63
CA VAL A 140 -24.21 -4.50 -0.85
C VAL A 140 -22.85 -5.05 -0.45
N ASN A 141 -21.88 -4.93 -1.35
CA ASN A 141 -20.50 -5.22 -1.01
C ASN A 141 -19.84 -3.96 -0.43
N LEU A 142 -19.68 -3.94 0.89
CA LEU A 142 -19.08 -2.81 1.61
C LEU A 142 -17.54 -2.86 1.65
N SER A 143 -16.91 -3.89 1.12
CA SER A 143 -15.46 -4.06 1.21
C SER A 143 -14.70 -2.88 0.60
N ALA A 144 -15.22 -2.27 -0.47
CA ALA A 144 -14.60 -1.11 -1.09
C ALA A 144 -14.61 0.16 -0.20
N SER A 145 -15.59 0.27 0.70
CA SER A 145 -15.77 1.44 1.58
C SER A 145 -15.33 1.22 3.02
N MET A 146 -14.96 -0.01 3.39
CA MET A 146 -14.59 -0.35 4.76
C MET A 146 -13.18 -0.95 4.90
N ASP A 147 -12.61 -1.49 3.82
CA ASP A 147 -11.23 -2.00 3.83
C ASP A 147 -10.25 -0.81 3.75
N PRO A 148 -9.40 -0.60 4.78
CA PRO A 148 -8.44 0.51 4.80
C PRO A 148 -7.48 0.52 3.60
N VAL A 149 -7.10 -0.66 3.08
CA VAL A 149 -6.22 -0.77 1.90
C VAL A 149 -6.93 -0.24 0.67
N LYS A 150 -8.16 -0.67 0.41
CA LYS A 150 -8.97 -0.20 -0.71
C LYS A 150 -9.34 1.28 -0.60
N LEU A 151 -9.60 1.76 0.61
CA LEU A 151 -9.82 3.19 0.85
C LEU A 151 -8.58 4.00 0.52
N SER A 152 -7.40 3.54 0.92
CA SER A 152 -6.12 4.18 0.60
C SER A 152 -5.88 4.21 -0.93
N GLU A 153 -6.10 3.09 -1.62
CA GLU A 153 -6.00 3.02 -3.08
C GLU A 153 -6.96 3.99 -3.77
N SER A 154 -8.22 3.98 -3.36
CA SER A 154 -9.24 4.87 -3.94
C SER A 154 -8.90 6.35 -3.71
N ALA A 155 -8.36 6.71 -2.55
CA ALA A 155 -7.99 8.08 -2.23
C ALA A 155 -6.82 8.57 -3.09
N VAL A 156 -5.78 7.74 -3.27
CA VAL A 156 -4.64 8.06 -4.14
C VAL A 156 -5.09 8.19 -5.59
N ASP A 157 -5.88 7.23 -6.08
CA ASP A 157 -6.37 7.23 -7.46
C ASP A 157 -7.30 8.41 -7.76
N LEU A 158 -8.12 8.81 -6.77
CA LEU A 158 -8.97 9.99 -6.91
C LEU A 158 -8.16 11.26 -7.09
N ASN A 159 -7.10 11.45 -6.28
CA ASN A 159 -6.24 12.61 -6.40
C ASN A 159 -5.58 12.69 -7.79
N LEU A 160 -5.04 11.57 -8.28
CA LEU A 160 -4.44 11.51 -9.61
C LEU A 160 -5.47 11.78 -10.72
N LYS A 161 -6.69 11.25 -10.61
CA LYS A 161 -7.79 11.52 -11.54
C LYS A 161 -8.20 12.98 -11.56
N LEU A 162 -8.23 13.64 -10.40
CA LEU A 162 -8.53 15.07 -10.30
C LEU A 162 -7.42 15.94 -10.93
N MET A 163 -6.14 15.58 -10.71
CA MET A 163 -5.00 16.24 -11.33
C MET A 163 -5.03 16.08 -12.86
N ARG A 164 -5.26 14.87 -13.36
CA ARG A 164 -5.43 14.58 -14.78
C ARG A 164 -6.53 15.45 -15.37
N TRP A 165 -7.72 15.39 -14.81
CA TRP A 165 -8.87 16.15 -15.29
C TRP A 165 -8.59 17.65 -15.37
N ARG A 166 -7.87 18.20 -14.40
CA ARG A 166 -7.62 19.65 -14.31
C ARG A 166 -6.43 20.14 -15.13
N LEU A 167 -5.35 19.34 -15.22
CA LEU A 167 -4.05 19.79 -15.73
C LEU A 167 -3.59 19.03 -16.97
N LEU A 168 -3.87 17.74 -17.08
CA LEU A 168 -3.32 16.83 -18.08
C LEU A 168 -4.37 15.78 -18.50
N PRO A 169 -5.40 16.17 -19.30
CA PRO A 169 -6.49 15.26 -19.66
C PRO A 169 -6.04 13.98 -20.36
N ASP A 170 -4.95 14.05 -21.14
CA ASP A 170 -4.43 12.94 -21.95
C ASP A 170 -3.54 11.97 -21.16
N LEU A 171 -3.34 12.20 -19.87
CA LEU A 171 -2.51 11.32 -19.02
C LEU A 171 -3.20 9.97 -18.80
N ASP A 172 -2.58 8.87 -19.24
CA ASP A 172 -3.08 7.51 -19.01
C ASP A 172 -2.63 6.98 -17.63
N LEU A 173 -3.49 7.17 -16.63
CA LEU A 173 -3.24 6.71 -15.26
C LEU A 173 -3.26 5.18 -15.14
N ASP A 174 -4.02 4.50 -15.98
CA ASP A 174 -4.10 3.04 -15.97
C ASP A 174 -2.80 2.42 -16.52
N LEU A 175 -2.21 3.05 -17.53
CA LEU A 175 -0.88 2.67 -18.02
C LEU A 175 0.18 2.87 -16.95
N ILE A 176 0.18 4.01 -16.27
CA ILE A 176 1.12 4.31 -15.17
C ILE A 176 0.99 3.26 -14.05
N ALA A 177 -0.23 2.96 -13.62
CA ALA A 177 -0.47 1.99 -12.55
C ALA A 177 0.00 0.56 -12.90
N ARG A 178 -0.06 0.19 -14.18
CA ARG A 178 0.40 -1.12 -14.69
C ARG A 178 1.89 -1.16 -14.98
N THR A 179 2.55 -0.01 -15.12
CA THR A 179 3.98 0.07 -15.45
C THR A 179 4.82 -0.56 -14.34
N ARG A 180 5.69 -1.48 -14.71
CA ARG A 180 6.65 -2.14 -13.82
C ARG A 180 7.97 -1.40 -13.88
N CYS A 181 8.39 -0.81 -12.76
CA CYS A 181 9.60 -0.02 -12.66
C CYS A 181 10.72 -0.80 -11.97
N LEU A 182 11.89 -0.89 -12.62
CA LEU A 182 13.11 -1.44 -12.08
C LEU A 182 14.06 -0.31 -11.70
N LEU A 183 14.40 -0.22 -10.42
CA LEU A 183 15.31 0.80 -9.88
C LEU A 183 16.67 0.14 -9.57
N LEU A 184 17.69 0.47 -10.35
CA LEU A 184 19.06 0.02 -10.14
C LEU A 184 19.75 1.04 -9.24
N GLY A 185 19.86 0.70 -7.96
CA GLY A 185 20.32 1.55 -6.86
C GLY A 185 19.20 1.88 -5.87
N ALA A 186 19.37 1.50 -4.60
CA ALA A 186 18.50 1.85 -3.47
C ALA A 186 19.15 2.91 -2.56
N GLY A 187 19.96 3.77 -3.12
CA GLY A 187 20.57 4.91 -2.44
C GLY A 187 19.60 6.09 -2.29
N THR A 188 20.15 7.30 -2.18
CA THR A 188 19.33 8.52 -2.01
C THR A 188 18.37 8.72 -3.18
N LEU A 189 18.86 8.59 -4.42
CA LEU A 189 18.00 8.69 -5.60
C LEU A 189 16.96 7.57 -5.63
N GLY A 190 17.36 6.32 -5.39
CA GLY A 190 16.44 5.18 -5.39
C GLY A 190 15.29 5.34 -4.43
N CYS A 191 15.56 5.74 -3.19
CA CYS A 191 14.53 5.98 -2.18
C CYS A 191 13.54 7.07 -2.59
N ASN A 192 14.05 8.22 -3.08
CA ASN A 192 13.20 9.35 -3.43
C ASN A 192 12.44 9.10 -4.74
N VAL A 193 13.08 8.54 -5.76
CA VAL A 193 12.42 8.17 -7.04
C VAL A 193 11.28 7.17 -6.77
N ALA A 194 11.50 6.16 -5.94
CA ALA A 194 10.46 5.20 -5.60
C ALA A 194 9.25 5.85 -4.93
N ARG A 195 9.49 6.79 -4.00
CA ARG A 195 8.42 7.57 -3.35
C ARG A 195 7.63 8.40 -4.37
N CYS A 196 8.32 9.05 -5.29
CA CYS A 196 7.68 9.82 -6.36
C CYS A 196 6.89 8.93 -7.32
N LEU A 197 7.45 7.79 -7.74
CA LEU A 197 6.74 6.82 -8.59
C LEU A 197 5.46 6.31 -7.91
N LEU A 198 5.53 6.00 -6.61
CA LEU A 198 4.37 5.61 -5.82
C LEU A 198 3.30 6.72 -5.79
N GLY A 199 3.73 7.98 -5.59
CA GLY A 199 2.84 9.15 -5.62
C GLY A 199 2.17 9.37 -6.99
N TRP A 200 2.83 9.00 -8.09
CA TRP A 200 2.28 9.03 -9.45
C TRP A 200 1.42 7.82 -9.81
N GLY A 201 1.24 6.88 -8.91
CA GLY A 201 0.35 5.75 -9.11
C GLY A 201 0.99 4.47 -9.61
N VAL A 202 2.33 4.40 -9.72
CA VAL A 202 3.03 3.14 -10.03
C VAL A 202 2.80 2.14 -8.88
N ARG A 203 2.44 0.91 -9.24
CA ARG A 203 2.09 -0.14 -8.27
C ARG A 203 3.07 -1.32 -8.25
N THR A 204 4.05 -1.35 -9.14
CA THR A 204 5.07 -2.42 -9.18
C THR A 204 6.46 -1.81 -9.27
N ILE A 205 7.25 -1.98 -8.20
CA ILE A 205 8.59 -1.40 -8.08
C ILE A 205 9.56 -2.46 -7.58
N THR A 206 10.64 -2.69 -8.33
CA THR A 206 11.72 -3.59 -7.92
C THR A 206 13.00 -2.79 -7.69
N PHE A 207 13.62 -2.95 -6.53
CA PHE A 207 14.93 -2.40 -6.21
C PHE A 207 16.02 -3.43 -6.46
N VAL A 208 17.14 -2.98 -7.00
CA VAL A 208 18.37 -3.76 -7.12
C VAL A 208 19.49 -2.97 -6.45
N ASP A 209 20.12 -3.54 -5.44
CA ASP A 209 21.27 -2.95 -4.74
C ASP A 209 22.01 -4.07 -4.00
N ASN A 210 23.34 -4.05 -4.00
CA ASN A 210 24.17 -5.02 -3.30
C ASN A 210 24.66 -4.52 -1.93
N GLY A 211 24.35 -3.29 -1.57
CA GLY A 211 24.81 -2.66 -0.34
C GLY A 211 23.91 -2.94 0.86
N SER A 212 24.49 -2.71 2.04
CA SER A 212 23.77 -2.73 3.32
C SER A 212 23.54 -1.32 3.84
N VAL A 213 22.51 -1.16 4.68
CA VAL A 213 22.19 0.12 5.32
C VAL A 213 23.23 0.44 6.38
N SER A 214 23.92 1.56 6.23
CA SER A 214 24.89 2.09 7.19
C SER A 214 24.31 3.23 8.00
N TYR A 215 24.93 3.56 9.14
CA TYR A 215 24.47 4.60 10.07
C TYR A 215 24.31 5.99 9.45
N SER A 216 25.00 6.29 8.37
CA SER A 216 24.89 7.56 7.65
C SER A 216 23.73 7.60 6.64
N ASN A 217 23.05 6.48 6.39
CA ASN A 217 22.04 6.41 5.33
C ASN A 217 20.68 6.97 5.76
N PRO A 218 20.12 6.69 6.96
CA PRO A 218 18.75 7.09 7.32
C PRO A 218 18.48 8.59 7.22
N VAL A 219 19.48 9.43 7.51
CA VAL A 219 19.30 10.90 7.47
C VAL A 219 19.06 11.47 6.07
N ARG A 220 19.36 10.72 5.00
CA ARG A 220 19.23 11.17 3.59
C ARG A 220 18.55 10.17 2.66
N GLN A 221 18.46 8.92 3.04
CA GLN A 221 17.80 7.85 2.28
C GLN A 221 16.45 7.55 2.94
N SER A 222 15.40 8.18 2.44
CA SER A 222 14.10 8.36 3.09
C SER A 222 13.28 7.07 3.32
N LEU A 223 13.74 5.93 2.84
CA LEU A 223 13.11 4.63 3.07
C LEU A 223 13.76 3.84 4.21
N PHE A 224 14.86 4.34 4.80
CA PHE A 224 15.56 3.65 5.88
C PHE A 224 15.37 4.35 7.22
N VAL A 225 15.37 3.55 8.26
CA VAL A 225 15.32 4.01 9.66
C VAL A 225 16.53 3.48 10.42
N PHE A 226 16.80 4.00 11.61
CA PHE A 226 17.95 3.63 12.42
C PHE A 226 17.99 2.12 12.72
N GLU A 227 16.85 1.50 12.93
CA GLU A 227 16.73 0.07 13.18
C GLU A 227 17.26 -0.80 12.04
N ASP A 228 17.22 -0.30 10.79
CA ASP A 228 17.78 -1.02 9.63
C ASP A 228 19.31 -1.15 9.70
N CYS A 229 19.97 -0.26 10.45
CA CYS A 229 21.42 -0.32 10.68
C CYS A 229 21.80 -1.34 11.76
N THR A 230 20.91 -1.61 12.73
CA THR A 230 21.23 -2.35 13.95
C THR A 230 20.59 -3.74 14.00
N LYS A 231 19.53 -3.97 13.26
CA LYS A 231 18.70 -5.19 13.30
C LYS A 231 19.47 -6.45 12.86
N VAL A 232 20.48 -6.29 12.01
CA VAL A 232 21.35 -7.37 11.52
C VAL A 232 22.80 -6.88 11.58
N PRO A 233 23.75 -7.73 12.00
CA PRO A 233 25.18 -7.39 11.94
C PRO A 233 25.58 -6.94 10.52
N GLY A 234 26.16 -5.75 10.40
CA GLY A 234 26.52 -5.15 9.10
C GLY A 234 25.39 -4.41 8.38
N GLY A 235 24.21 -4.27 9.02
CA GLY A 235 23.03 -3.60 8.46
C GLY A 235 22.19 -4.48 7.52
N ARG A 236 20.93 -4.13 7.35
CA ARG A 236 20.01 -4.83 6.43
C ARG A 236 20.38 -4.55 4.97
N SER A 237 20.06 -5.47 4.07
CA SER A 237 20.12 -5.22 2.62
C SER A 237 19.30 -3.97 2.25
N LYS A 238 19.91 -3.02 1.54
CA LYS A 238 19.24 -1.79 1.09
C LYS A 238 18.02 -2.09 0.23
N ALA A 239 18.14 -3.00 -0.72
CA ALA A 239 17.07 -3.35 -1.63
C ALA A 239 15.86 -3.91 -0.88
N GLU A 240 16.07 -4.83 0.06
CA GLU A 240 15.00 -5.45 0.84
C GLU A 240 14.36 -4.46 1.82
N ALA A 241 15.18 -3.68 2.54
CA ALA A 241 14.68 -2.67 3.47
C ALA A 241 13.84 -1.61 2.76
N ALA A 242 14.27 -1.16 1.57
CA ALA A 242 13.52 -0.20 0.75
C ALA A 242 12.17 -0.76 0.29
N ALA A 243 12.13 -2.00 -0.16
CA ALA A 243 10.90 -2.66 -0.60
C ALA A 243 9.89 -2.84 0.56
N GLU A 244 10.36 -3.27 1.73
CA GLU A 244 9.53 -3.37 2.93
C GLU A 244 8.99 -2.01 3.37
N ALA A 245 9.83 -0.98 3.35
CA ALA A 245 9.41 0.37 3.71
C ALA A 245 8.32 0.92 2.77
N LEU A 246 8.44 0.69 1.44
CA LEU A 246 7.39 1.08 0.49
C LEU A 246 6.07 0.38 0.79
N THR A 247 6.09 -0.91 1.10
CA THR A 247 4.89 -1.69 1.43
C THR A 247 4.22 -1.17 2.71
N LYS A 248 5.02 -0.75 3.71
CA LYS A 248 4.49 -0.10 4.93
C LYS A 248 3.86 1.26 4.65
N ILE A 249 4.41 2.01 3.70
CA ILE A 249 3.87 3.33 3.31
C ILE A 249 2.54 3.18 2.55
N PHE A 250 2.49 2.21 1.64
CA PHE A 250 1.32 1.95 0.82
C PHE A 250 1.16 0.44 0.58
N PRO A 251 0.28 -0.25 1.32
CA PRO A 251 0.12 -1.71 1.22
C PRO A 251 -0.30 -2.22 -0.16
N GLY A 252 -0.91 -1.37 -1.00
CA GLY A 252 -1.31 -1.71 -2.37
C GLY A 252 -0.14 -1.81 -3.37
N VAL A 253 1.11 -1.49 -2.97
CA VAL A 253 2.28 -1.61 -3.84
C VAL A 253 2.86 -3.02 -3.83
N LYS A 254 3.26 -3.50 -4.99
CA LYS A 254 4.06 -4.72 -5.16
C LYS A 254 5.53 -4.33 -5.21
N ALA A 255 6.17 -4.22 -4.05
CA ALA A 255 7.57 -3.88 -3.93
C ALA A 255 8.43 -5.14 -3.72
N ARG A 256 9.58 -5.20 -4.40
CA ARG A 256 10.54 -6.30 -4.29
C ARG A 256 11.96 -5.76 -4.18
N GLY A 257 12.76 -6.31 -3.28
CA GLY A 257 14.21 -6.07 -3.19
C GLY A 257 14.99 -7.25 -3.75
N VAL A 258 16.03 -6.98 -4.51
CA VAL A 258 16.96 -7.97 -5.06
C VAL A 258 18.37 -7.54 -4.71
N ASN A 259 19.08 -8.40 -3.98
CA ASN A 259 20.50 -8.21 -3.71
C ASN A 259 21.31 -8.76 -4.90
N LEU A 260 21.89 -7.86 -5.69
CA LEU A 260 22.59 -8.23 -6.91
C LEU A 260 23.70 -7.23 -7.20
N SER A 261 24.87 -7.73 -7.58
CA SER A 261 26.01 -6.93 -8.00
C SER A 261 26.03 -6.76 -9.52
N ILE A 262 26.19 -5.53 -9.98
CA ILE A 262 26.26 -5.22 -11.41
C ILE A 262 27.71 -5.28 -11.86
N ALA A 263 28.03 -6.12 -12.83
CA ALA A 263 29.35 -6.21 -13.43
C ALA A 263 29.71 -4.89 -14.13
N MET A 264 30.92 -4.39 -13.84
CA MET A 264 31.38 -3.09 -14.33
C MET A 264 32.56 -3.27 -15.31
N PRO A 265 32.54 -2.61 -16.47
CA PRO A 265 33.67 -2.64 -17.40
C PRO A 265 34.93 -2.03 -16.74
N GLY A 266 36.08 -2.60 -17.06
CA GLY A 266 37.36 -2.16 -16.49
C GLY A 266 37.69 -2.73 -15.11
N HIS A 267 36.79 -3.44 -14.46
CA HIS A 267 37.00 -4.11 -13.20
C HIS A 267 37.28 -5.61 -13.44
N SER A 268 38.40 -6.11 -12.94
CA SER A 268 38.73 -7.53 -13.05
C SER A 268 37.83 -8.36 -12.16
N ILE A 269 37.34 -9.48 -12.68
CA ILE A 269 36.55 -10.45 -11.93
C ILE A 269 37.52 -11.52 -11.38
N PRO A 270 37.59 -11.72 -10.06
CA PRO A 270 38.35 -12.81 -9.48
C PRO A 270 37.90 -14.17 -10.01
N GLU A 271 38.80 -15.09 -10.26
CA GLU A 271 38.50 -16.41 -10.83
C GLU A 271 37.38 -17.16 -10.04
N GLY A 272 37.42 -17.08 -8.72
CA GLY A 272 36.39 -17.68 -7.86
C GLY A 272 35.00 -17.04 -7.94
N SER A 273 34.88 -15.85 -8.55
CA SER A 273 33.59 -15.10 -8.64
C SER A 273 32.99 -15.14 -10.05
N VAL A 274 33.64 -15.75 -11.03
CA VAL A 274 33.20 -15.75 -12.43
C VAL A 274 31.80 -16.34 -12.58
N GLU A 275 31.56 -17.49 -11.97
CA GLU A 275 30.25 -18.18 -12.08
C GLU A 275 29.12 -17.38 -11.37
N GLN A 276 29.41 -16.72 -10.25
CA GLN A 276 28.45 -15.85 -9.59
C GLN A 276 28.16 -14.62 -10.46
N THR A 277 29.19 -14.00 -11.03
CA THR A 277 28.99 -12.84 -11.93
C THR A 277 28.15 -13.20 -13.15
N LYS A 278 28.34 -14.40 -13.74
CA LYS A 278 27.48 -14.86 -14.84
C LYS A 278 26.02 -14.97 -14.41
N LYS A 279 25.73 -15.54 -13.23
CA LYS A 279 24.38 -15.62 -12.68
C LYS A 279 23.79 -14.24 -12.43
N ASP A 280 24.59 -13.32 -11.90
CA ASP A 280 24.17 -11.94 -11.64
C ASP A 280 23.81 -11.22 -12.95
N VAL A 281 24.60 -11.41 -14.00
CA VAL A 281 24.30 -10.85 -15.34
C VAL A 281 23.01 -11.44 -15.90
N GLN A 282 22.86 -12.75 -15.84
CA GLN A 282 21.61 -13.41 -16.30
C GLN A 282 20.40 -12.91 -15.52
N GLN A 283 20.50 -12.80 -14.20
CA GLN A 283 19.43 -12.27 -13.36
C GLN A 283 19.10 -10.82 -13.69
N LEU A 284 20.11 -10.00 -14.00
CA LEU A 284 19.91 -8.62 -14.44
C LEU A 284 19.16 -8.56 -15.79
N GLU A 285 19.50 -9.42 -16.75
CA GLU A 285 18.78 -9.54 -18.02
C GLU A 285 17.30 -9.91 -17.80
N GLU A 286 17.02 -10.92 -16.99
CA GLU A 286 15.67 -11.35 -16.65
C GLU A 286 14.86 -10.23 -15.95
N LEU A 287 15.50 -9.49 -15.06
CA LEU A 287 14.87 -8.33 -14.41
C LEU A 287 14.54 -7.24 -15.42
N ILE A 288 15.46 -6.88 -16.30
CA ILE A 288 15.23 -5.89 -17.34
C ILE A 288 14.11 -6.37 -18.28
N ASP A 289 14.10 -7.63 -18.68
CA ASP A 289 13.06 -8.18 -19.57
C ASP A 289 11.66 -8.14 -18.91
N SER A 290 11.59 -8.40 -17.61
CA SER A 290 10.32 -8.43 -16.88
C SER A 290 9.76 -7.05 -16.50
N HIS A 291 10.48 -5.95 -16.73
CA HIS A 291 10.07 -4.59 -16.39
C HIS A 291 9.89 -3.73 -17.65
N ASP A 292 9.10 -2.66 -17.52
CA ASP A 292 8.75 -1.76 -18.62
C ASP A 292 9.66 -0.51 -18.64
N ALA A 293 10.06 -0.03 -17.45
CA ALA A 293 10.95 1.11 -17.28
C ALA A 293 12.10 0.77 -16.32
N VAL A 294 13.31 1.14 -16.71
CA VAL A 294 14.55 0.89 -15.95
C VAL A 294 15.16 2.23 -15.55
N PHE A 295 15.38 2.42 -14.26
CA PHE A 295 16.01 3.63 -13.71
C PHE A 295 17.44 3.32 -13.30
N LEU A 296 18.41 4.01 -13.91
CA LEU A 296 19.83 3.92 -13.59
C LEU A 296 20.15 4.98 -12.53
N LEU A 297 20.16 4.57 -11.26
CA LEU A 297 20.33 5.43 -10.09
C LEU A 297 21.62 5.13 -9.32
N LEU A 298 22.55 4.50 -10.03
CA LEU A 298 23.84 4.09 -9.52
C LEU A 298 24.78 5.29 -9.38
N ASP A 299 25.82 5.16 -8.58
CA ASP A 299 26.73 6.25 -8.23
C ASP A 299 27.92 6.39 -9.19
N THR A 300 28.31 5.33 -9.92
CA THR A 300 29.44 5.35 -10.84
C THR A 300 29.00 5.24 -12.31
N ARG A 301 29.87 5.71 -13.21
CA ARG A 301 29.67 5.65 -14.67
C ARG A 301 29.70 4.19 -15.16
N GLU A 302 30.67 3.42 -14.66
CA GLU A 302 30.91 2.05 -15.06
C GLU A 302 29.72 1.14 -14.77
N SER A 303 29.11 1.31 -13.61
CA SER A 303 27.94 0.50 -13.19
C SER A 303 26.70 0.72 -14.06
N ARG A 304 26.60 1.85 -14.76
CA ARG A 304 25.49 2.18 -15.68
C ARG A 304 25.62 1.54 -17.05
N TRP A 305 26.85 1.11 -17.43
CA TRP A 305 27.12 0.66 -18.78
C TRP A 305 26.34 -0.59 -19.18
N LEU A 306 26.50 -1.67 -18.44
CA LEU A 306 25.85 -2.95 -18.75
C LEU A 306 24.30 -2.84 -18.79
N PRO A 307 23.66 -2.24 -17.77
CA PRO A 307 22.19 -2.04 -17.83
C PRO A 307 21.73 -1.15 -19.00
N ALA A 308 22.53 -0.13 -19.38
CA ALA A 308 22.19 0.72 -20.52
C ALA A 308 22.22 -0.07 -21.83
N VAL A 309 23.24 -0.94 -22.03
CA VAL A 309 23.36 -1.80 -23.21
C VAL A 309 22.22 -2.81 -23.28
N ILE A 310 21.93 -3.51 -22.18
CA ILE A 310 20.85 -4.49 -22.12
C ILE A 310 19.50 -3.79 -22.37
N GLY A 311 19.26 -2.65 -21.72
CA GLY A 311 18.04 -1.89 -21.88
C GLY A 311 17.81 -1.43 -23.32
N ALA A 312 18.85 -0.96 -24.00
CA ALA A 312 18.81 -0.60 -25.43
C ALA A 312 18.52 -1.80 -26.33
N ALA A 313 19.24 -2.93 -26.10
CA ALA A 313 19.06 -4.16 -26.85
C ALA A 313 17.62 -4.75 -26.69
N ARG A 314 17.03 -4.59 -25.51
CA ARG A 314 15.68 -5.04 -25.19
C ARG A 314 14.59 -3.97 -25.45
N ARG A 315 14.97 -2.83 -26.04
CA ARG A 315 14.07 -1.72 -26.34
C ARG A 315 13.26 -1.23 -25.14
N LYS A 316 13.87 -1.25 -23.97
CA LYS A 316 13.25 -0.79 -22.72
C LYS A 316 13.40 0.72 -22.59
N ILE A 317 12.49 1.32 -21.84
CA ILE A 317 12.62 2.71 -21.42
C ILE A 317 13.71 2.75 -20.34
N VAL A 318 14.78 3.45 -20.63
CA VAL A 318 15.89 3.63 -19.69
C VAL A 318 15.99 5.10 -19.32
N ILE A 319 15.96 5.38 -18.03
CA ILE A 319 16.08 6.72 -17.47
C ILE A 319 17.31 6.73 -16.55
N CYS A 320 18.26 7.59 -16.86
CA CYS A 320 19.46 7.79 -16.08
C CYS A 320 19.31 9.05 -15.22
N ALA A 321 19.56 8.92 -13.91
CA ALA A 321 19.65 10.07 -13.02
C ALA A 321 20.96 10.01 -12.22
N ALA A 322 21.61 11.16 -12.05
CA ALA A 322 22.83 11.32 -11.32
C ALA A 322 22.84 12.64 -10.55
N LEU A 323 23.50 12.63 -9.41
CA LEU A 323 23.73 13.80 -8.57
C LEU A 323 25.20 14.09 -8.48
N GLY A 324 25.58 15.35 -8.68
CA GLY A 324 26.89 15.90 -8.40
C GLY A 324 26.84 16.83 -7.18
N PHE A 325 27.88 17.61 -7.00
CA PHE A 325 27.97 18.60 -5.91
C PHE A 325 26.97 19.75 -6.04
N ASP A 326 26.97 20.35 -7.20
CA ASP A 326 26.22 21.54 -7.58
C ASP A 326 25.39 21.32 -8.84
N THR A 327 25.46 20.11 -9.40
CA THR A 327 24.83 19.74 -10.67
C THR A 327 24.05 18.45 -10.52
N PHE A 328 23.10 18.26 -11.42
CA PHE A 328 22.37 17.00 -11.56
C PHE A 328 22.15 16.68 -13.02
N LEU A 329 21.94 15.41 -13.29
CA LEU A 329 21.57 14.94 -14.62
C LEU A 329 20.31 14.09 -14.51
N VAL A 330 19.36 14.35 -15.41
CA VAL A 330 18.26 13.42 -15.69
C VAL A 330 18.17 13.27 -17.20
N MET A 331 18.25 12.03 -17.66
CA MET A 331 18.28 11.74 -19.09
C MET A 331 17.43 10.50 -19.38
N ARG A 332 16.55 10.62 -20.35
CA ARG A 332 15.92 9.48 -21.00
C ARG A 332 16.83 9.00 -22.14
N HIS A 333 17.12 7.71 -22.17
CA HIS A 333 17.83 7.11 -23.30
C HIS A 333 16.92 6.98 -24.52
N GLY A 334 17.49 7.07 -25.70
CA GLY A 334 16.79 6.82 -26.96
C GLY A 334 16.36 5.36 -27.09
N VAL A 335 15.30 5.13 -27.85
CA VAL A 335 14.81 3.80 -28.19
C VAL A 335 14.80 3.68 -29.71
N MET A 336 15.34 2.59 -30.26
CA MET A 336 15.35 2.36 -31.70
C MET A 336 13.93 2.24 -32.23
N LYS A 337 13.66 2.86 -33.40
CA LYS A 337 12.40 2.71 -34.13
C LYS A 337 12.24 1.26 -34.62
N ASP A 338 11.03 0.77 -34.58
CA ASP A 338 10.65 -0.37 -35.41
C ASP A 338 10.60 0.07 -36.87
N ILE A 339 11.19 -0.73 -37.75
CA ILE A 339 11.33 -0.42 -39.18
C ILE A 339 9.95 -0.32 -39.88
N GLU A 340 8.86 -0.73 -39.25
CA GLU A 340 7.55 -0.88 -39.85
C GLU A 340 6.49 0.18 -39.46
N THR A 341 6.76 1.09 -38.57
CA THR A 341 5.78 2.13 -38.18
C THR A 341 6.21 3.53 -38.63
N ASP A 342 6.07 3.77 -39.96
CA ASP A 342 6.16 5.10 -40.54
C ASP A 342 4.85 5.90 -40.36
N ASN A 343 4.32 5.95 -39.16
CA ASN A 343 3.28 6.94 -38.86
C ASN A 343 3.95 8.24 -38.46
N PRO A 344 3.68 9.34 -39.20
CA PRO A 344 4.17 10.65 -38.80
C PRO A 344 3.60 10.99 -37.41
N PRO A 345 4.39 11.69 -36.57
CA PRO A 345 3.93 12.06 -35.24
C PRO A 345 2.62 12.85 -35.34
N VAL A 346 1.60 12.43 -34.61
CA VAL A 346 0.34 13.15 -34.47
C VAL A 346 0.68 14.54 -33.94
N LYS A 347 0.35 15.56 -34.69
CA LYS A 347 0.52 16.96 -34.29
C LYS A 347 -0.46 17.26 -33.14
N GLY A 348 -0.04 16.97 -31.94
CA GLY A 348 -0.71 17.48 -30.73
C GLY A 348 -0.53 19.00 -30.69
N GLN A 349 -1.63 19.72 -30.52
CA GLN A 349 -1.67 21.16 -30.34
C GLN A 349 -1.07 21.60 -28.99
N MET A 350 0.22 21.39 -28.76
CA MET A 350 0.99 22.14 -27.75
C MET A 350 1.98 23.04 -28.51
N SER A 351 1.62 24.26 -28.71
CA SER A 351 2.07 25.17 -29.77
C SER A 351 3.52 25.67 -29.69
N ASP A 352 4.32 25.35 -28.66
CA ASP A 352 5.65 25.96 -28.52
C ASP A 352 6.82 24.99 -28.21
N TYR A 353 6.59 23.68 -28.13
CA TYR A 353 7.65 22.72 -27.85
C TYR A 353 7.99 21.88 -29.08
N ARG A 354 9.28 21.85 -29.45
CA ARG A 354 9.80 20.96 -30.47
C ARG A 354 9.88 19.54 -29.93
N CYS A 355 9.01 18.64 -30.40
CA CYS A 355 9.09 17.23 -30.08
C CYS A 355 10.29 16.58 -30.79
N ILE A 356 11.14 15.89 -30.01
CA ILE A 356 12.26 15.11 -30.55
C ILE A 356 11.86 13.63 -30.45
N PRO A 357 11.79 12.88 -31.56
CA PRO A 357 11.49 11.46 -31.53
C PRO A 357 12.48 10.68 -30.67
N GLY A 358 12.00 9.69 -29.92
CA GLY A 358 12.85 8.85 -29.06
C GLY A 358 13.99 8.16 -29.81
N SER A 359 13.82 7.86 -31.10
CA SER A 359 14.87 7.30 -31.97
C SER A 359 16.01 8.25 -32.29
N GLN A 360 15.83 9.56 -32.06
CA GLN A 360 16.88 10.58 -32.24
C GLN A 360 17.60 10.95 -30.95
N LEU A 361 17.17 10.39 -29.81
CA LEU A 361 17.84 10.61 -28.55
C LEU A 361 19.05 9.66 -28.41
N GLY A 362 20.15 10.19 -27.89
CA GLY A 362 21.30 9.38 -27.48
C GLY A 362 21.09 8.74 -26.09
N CYS A 363 22.02 7.90 -25.69
CA CYS A 363 22.12 7.40 -24.32
C CYS A 363 23.12 8.23 -23.50
N TYR A 364 23.24 7.92 -22.22
CA TYR A 364 24.23 8.53 -21.31
C TYR A 364 25.67 8.50 -21.89
N PHE A 365 26.05 7.40 -22.54
CA PHE A 365 27.39 7.23 -23.15
C PHE A 365 27.52 7.89 -24.52
N CYS A 366 26.47 7.87 -25.34
CA CYS A 366 26.48 8.54 -26.64
C CYS A 366 26.66 10.07 -26.51
N ASN A 367 26.15 10.66 -25.45
CA ASN A 367 26.28 12.09 -25.17
C ASN A 367 27.55 12.42 -24.38
N ASP A 368 28.44 11.45 -24.17
CA ASP A 368 29.69 11.59 -23.42
C ASP A 368 29.52 12.38 -22.11
N VAL A 369 28.48 12.02 -21.36
CA VAL A 369 28.21 12.69 -20.09
C VAL A 369 29.36 12.38 -19.15
N VAL A 370 30.12 13.39 -18.82
CA VAL A 370 31.06 13.33 -17.69
C VAL A 370 30.22 13.37 -16.44
N ALA A 371 30.22 12.27 -15.68
CA ALA A 371 29.47 12.23 -14.44
C ALA A 371 29.95 13.37 -13.54
N PRO A 372 29.05 14.17 -13.00
CA PRO A 372 29.45 15.25 -12.09
C PRO A 372 30.14 14.60 -10.88
N GLY A 373 31.47 14.69 -10.84
CA GLY A 373 32.29 14.36 -9.68
C GLY A 373 32.27 12.89 -9.25
N ASP A 374 33.03 12.05 -9.96
CA ASP A 374 33.20 10.62 -9.61
C ASP A 374 33.83 10.38 -8.23
N VAL A 375 34.32 11.39 -7.54
CA VAL A 375 35.21 11.22 -6.37
C VAL A 375 34.51 11.51 -5.03
N LEU A 376 33.39 12.19 -4.98
CA LEU A 376 32.84 12.71 -3.70
C LEU A 376 31.30 12.67 -3.56
N ALA A 377 30.60 11.84 -4.31
CA ALA A 377 29.13 11.70 -4.21
C ALA A 377 28.61 11.32 -2.81
N MET A 378 29.49 10.90 -1.91
CA MET A 378 29.09 10.42 -0.59
C MET A 378 28.75 11.53 0.42
N CYS A 379 29.26 12.74 0.26
CA CYS A 379 29.15 13.78 1.29
C CYS A 379 28.04 14.83 1.08
N GLN A 380 27.35 14.87 -0.06
CA GLN A 380 26.75 16.13 -0.47
C GLN A 380 25.27 16.20 -0.74
N VAL A 381 24.58 15.15 -0.50
CA VAL A 381 23.13 15.12 -0.75
C VAL A 381 22.31 15.80 0.35
N LEU A 382 22.93 16.58 1.20
CA LEU A 382 22.23 17.32 2.27
C LEU A 382 21.35 18.47 1.74
N PHE A 383 21.47 18.89 0.50
CA PHE A 383 20.76 20.08 -0.02
C PHE A 383 20.02 19.93 -1.36
N VAL A 384 19.97 18.75 -1.97
CA VAL A 384 19.04 18.56 -3.09
C VAL A 384 17.66 18.38 -2.51
N THR A 385 17.00 19.50 -2.38
CA THR A 385 15.67 19.61 -1.79
C THR A 385 14.67 18.67 -2.50
N HIS A 386 13.68 18.20 -1.77
CA HIS A 386 12.50 17.48 -2.26
C HIS A 386 11.93 18.04 -3.57
N VAL A 387 12.08 19.33 -3.83
CA VAL A 387 11.63 20.05 -5.02
C VAL A 387 12.36 19.58 -6.28
N SER A 388 13.67 19.32 -6.23
CA SER A 388 14.43 18.91 -7.44
C SER A 388 14.10 17.48 -7.87
N VAL A 389 13.91 16.56 -6.93
CA VAL A 389 13.52 15.17 -7.22
C VAL A 389 12.07 15.10 -7.68
N LEU A 390 11.16 15.86 -7.08
CA LEU A 390 9.78 16.01 -7.54
C LEU A 390 9.71 16.60 -8.95
N ALA A 391 10.48 17.65 -9.25
CA ALA A 391 10.59 18.21 -10.58
C ALA A 391 11.18 17.22 -11.59
N MET A 392 12.18 16.44 -11.20
CA MET A 392 12.74 15.36 -12.01
C MET A 392 11.70 14.29 -12.36
N CYS A 393 10.94 13.81 -11.38
CA CYS A 393 9.89 12.82 -11.62
C CYS A 393 8.73 13.39 -12.42
N GLN A 394 8.33 14.64 -12.19
CA GLN A 394 7.31 15.31 -12.95
C GLN A 394 7.69 15.46 -14.43
N VAL A 395 8.89 15.94 -14.72
CA VAL A 395 9.41 16.08 -16.10
C VAL A 395 9.50 14.72 -16.78
N LEU A 396 9.98 13.69 -16.10
CA LEU A 396 10.17 12.36 -16.67
C LEU A 396 8.84 11.64 -16.95
N PHE A 397 7.87 11.73 -16.03
CA PHE A 397 6.58 11.07 -16.22
C PHE A 397 5.69 11.81 -17.22
N VAL A 398 5.61 13.12 -17.13
CA VAL A 398 4.78 13.93 -18.03
C VAL A 398 5.28 13.83 -19.48
N THR A 399 6.60 13.90 -19.71
CA THR A 399 7.17 13.75 -21.06
C THR A 399 7.05 12.32 -21.59
N HIS A 400 7.04 11.32 -20.72
CA HIS A 400 6.97 9.92 -21.15
C HIS A 400 5.55 9.48 -21.52
N VAL A 401 4.56 9.82 -20.72
CA VAL A 401 3.16 9.46 -20.98
C VAL A 401 2.61 10.19 -22.21
N SER A 402 3.00 11.44 -22.42
CA SER A 402 2.66 12.18 -23.65
C SER A 402 3.31 11.62 -24.91
N MET A 403 4.38 10.82 -24.82
CA MET A 403 5.11 10.28 -25.96
C MET A 403 4.75 8.83 -26.35
N HIS A 404 3.99 8.10 -25.52
CA HIS A 404 3.39 6.82 -25.94
C HIS A 404 2.08 7.01 -26.72
N LEU A 405 1.52 8.23 -26.74
CA LEU A 405 0.39 8.62 -27.57
C LEU A 405 0.82 9.29 -28.88
N LEU A 406 2.10 9.39 -29.14
CA LEU A 406 2.75 9.83 -30.36
C LEU A 406 3.68 8.73 -30.88
#